data_4cd22e92cbf4b697ccaec7c4f3264982
#
_entry.id   4cd22e92cbf4b697ccaec7c4f3264982
#
_cell.length_a   1.000
_cell.length_b   1.000
_cell.length_c   1.000
_cell.angle_alpha   90.00
_cell.angle_beta   90.00
_cell.angle_gamma   90.00
#
_symmetry.space_group_name_H-M   'P 1'
#
loop_
_entity.id
_entity.type
_entity.pdbx_description
1 polymer ?
#
loop_
_entity_poly.entity_id
_entity_poly.type
_entity_poly.pdbx_seq_one_letter_code
_entity_poly.pdbx_strand_id
1 'polypeptide(L)'
;MDYTDGVLTLSDGRRLEIATMGDPAGTTVFFHHGTPGASCLVRENAALLDHADLFFVTVSRAGYGASDRRAGRRVADAVADARAALDHLGRRDYVAYGHSGGGPHALACAALDERCTGALSLAGVAPYGGDFDWTAGMAEENLEEFRLALEGGEAYVAMLEAARTVFLEATPETVVDLFGGLLPPVDRATLAPLEARAVLVDSLAQGFAEGYWGFHDDDRAFLSDWGFDPSTIGRPVTVWFGDADTMVPPTHGEWLAAHVPGATRRFAPGEGHLSILPANAAGIAADLVALAGR
;
A
#
# COMPACT_ATOMS: atom_id res chain seq x y z
N MET A 1 4.68 -8.78 20.40
CA MET A 1 3.91 -8.74 19.14
C MET A 1 4.55 -9.75 18.21
N ASP A 2 3.80 -10.78 17.82
CA ASP A 2 4.38 -11.87 17.01
C ASP A 2 4.48 -11.41 15.55
N TYR A 3 5.69 -11.14 15.10
CA TYR A 3 6.05 -10.86 13.72
C TYR A 3 6.89 -12.03 13.20
N THR A 4 6.53 -12.53 12.02
CA THR A 4 7.32 -13.55 11.33
C THR A 4 7.43 -13.21 9.85
N ASP A 5 8.54 -13.57 9.25
CA ASP A 5 8.80 -13.43 7.82
C ASP A 5 9.40 -14.69 7.21
N GLY A 6 9.41 -14.75 5.90
CA GLY A 6 9.95 -15.87 5.14
C GLY A 6 9.80 -15.66 3.63
N VAL A 7 10.25 -16.66 2.88
CA VAL A 7 10.17 -16.67 1.42
C VAL A 7 9.48 -17.96 0.96
N LEU A 8 8.44 -17.82 0.15
CA LEU A 8 7.73 -18.93 -0.49
C LEU A 8 8.24 -19.14 -1.90
N THR A 9 8.20 -20.37 -2.39
CA THR A 9 8.32 -20.67 -3.82
C THR A 9 6.93 -20.90 -4.38
N LEU A 10 6.52 -20.06 -5.33
CA LEU A 10 5.23 -20.15 -6.01
C LEU A 10 5.20 -21.28 -7.02
N SER A 11 4.02 -21.70 -7.48
CA SER A 11 3.84 -22.76 -8.46
C SER A 11 4.45 -22.44 -9.84
N ASP A 12 4.64 -21.16 -10.15
CA ASP A 12 5.34 -20.69 -11.35
C ASP A 12 6.87 -20.58 -11.19
N GLY A 13 7.39 -20.96 -10.03
CA GLY A 13 8.81 -20.95 -9.69
C GLY A 13 9.32 -19.63 -9.11
N ARG A 14 8.52 -18.55 -9.08
CA ARG A 14 8.94 -17.29 -8.46
C ARG A 14 9.06 -17.41 -6.94
N ARG A 15 10.01 -16.70 -6.38
CA ARG A 15 10.08 -16.42 -4.94
C ARG A 15 9.06 -15.33 -4.59
N LEU A 16 8.42 -15.48 -3.44
CA LEU A 16 7.52 -14.49 -2.87
C LEU A 16 7.86 -14.30 -1.39
N GLU A 17 8.31 -13.12 -1.01
CA GLU A 17 8.58 -12.76 0.37
C GLU A 17 7.27 -12.46 1.08
N ILE A 18 7.07 -13.10 2.23
CA ILE A 18 5.84 -13.02 3.04
C ILE A 18 6.19 -12.56 4.46
N ALA A 19 5.29 -11.82 5.08
CA ALA A 19 5.33 -11.58 6.52
C ALA A 19 3.93 -11.68 7.15
N THR A 20 3.90 -11.97 8.46
CA THR A 20 2.67 -11.99 9.26
C THR A 20 2.87 -11.25 10.56
N MET A 21 1.78 -10.67 11.10
CA MET A 21 1.79 -9.97 12.38
C MET A 21 0.42 -10.06 13.06
N GLY A 22 0.41 -10.22 14.38
CA GLY A 22 -0.80 -10.23 15.20
C GLY A 22 -1.26 -11.63 15.61
N ASP A 23 -2.52 -11.75 16.07
CA ASP A 23 -3.07 -13.01 16.58
C ASP A 23 -3.54 -13.93 15.43
N PRO A 24 -2.95 -15.13 15.28
CA PRO A 24 -3.41 -16.09 14.27
C PRO A 24 -4.88 -16.51 14.39
N ALA A 25 -5.53 -16.33 15.54
CA ALA A 25 -6.96 -16.57 15.72
C ALA A 25 -7.85 -15.38 15.33
N GLY A 26 -7.26 -14.21 15.11
CA GLY A 26 -7.94 -12.99 14.76
C GLY A 26 -8.49 -12.94 13.33
N THR A 27 -9.11 -11.81 12.99
CA THR A 27 -9.60 -11.53 11.66
C THR A 27 -8.40 -11.46 10.68
N THR A 28 -8.42 -12.29 9.63
CA THR A 28 -7.36 -12.27 8.62
C THR A 28 -7.47 -11.02 7.75
N VAL A 29 -6.42 -10.21 7.77
CA VAL A 29 -6.28 -8.99 6.96
C VAL A 29 -5.10 -9.17 6.02
N PHE A 30 -5.33 -9.17 4.71
CA PHE A 30 -4.24 -9.15 3.74
C PHE A 30 -3.85 -7.70 3.47
N PHE A 31 -2.67 -7.32 3.94
CA PHE A 31 -2.14 -5.97 3.83
C PHE A 31 -1.26 -5.81 2.60
N HIS A 32 -1.60 -4.81 1.77
CA HIS A 32 -0.76 -4.35 0.67
C HIS A 32 -0.01 -3.09 1.08
N HIS A 33 1.32 -3.17 1.14
CA HIS A 33 2.20 -2.07 1.50
C HIS A 33 2.14 -0.91 0.49
N GLY A 34 2.57 0.28 0.90
CA GLY A 34 2.72 1.46 0.04
C GLY A 34 3.78 1.32 -1.04
N THR A 35 4.01 2.37 -1.81
CA THR A 35 5.00 2.44 -2.89
C THR A 35 5.94 3.62 -2.65
N PRO A 36 7.27 3.41 -2.60
CA PRO A 36 7.93 2.11 -2.47
C PRO A 36 7.81 1.52 -1.06
N GLY A 37 7.93 0.17 -0.94
CA GLY A 37 7.86 -0.49 0.35
C GLY A 37 8.13 -2.00 0.27
N ALA A 38 7.98 -2.69 1.40
CA ALA A 38 8.17 -4.14 1.48
C ALA A 38 7.28 -4.76 2.57
N SER A 39 7.29 -6.08 2.71
CA SER A 39 6.44 -6.81 3.65
C SER A 39 6.64 -6.38 5.11
N CYS A 40 7.85 -5.98 5.52
CA CYS A 40 8.09 -5.53 6.89
C CYS A 40 7.36 -4.22 7.26
N LEU A 41 6.82 -3.48 6.28
CA LEU A 41 6.00 -2.29 6.52
C LEU A 41 4.68 -2.65 7.24
N VAL A 42 4.28 -3.92 7.26
CA VAL A 42 3.12 -4.36 8.07
C VAL A 42 3.21 -3.89 9.52
N ARG A 43 4.41 -3.65 10.05
CA ARG A 43 4.65 -3.14 11.41
C ARG A 43 4.08 -1.74 11.66
N GLU A 44 3.83 -0.94 10.63
CA GLU A 44 3.15 0.37 10.76
C GLU A 44 1.74 0.22 11.33
N ASN A 45 1.10 -0.95 11.10
CA ASN A 45 -0.24 -1.27 11.53
C ASN A 45 -0.34 -1.74 13.00
N ALA A 46 0.74 -1.67 13.75
CA ALA A 46 0.81 -2.14 15.14
C ALA A 46 -0.29 -1.51 16.02
N ALA A 47 -0.59 -0.23 15.84
CA ALA A 47 -1.63 0.47 16.58
C ALA A 47 -3.05 -0.10 16.34
N LEU A 48 -3.30 -0.77 15.22
CA LEU A 48 -4.60 -1.40 14.95
C LEU A 48 -4.85 -2.60 15.87
N LEU A 49 -3.79 -3.30 16.29
CA LEU A 49 -3.87 -4.47 17.18
C LEU A 49 -4.29 -4.10 18.61
N ASP A 50 -4.16 -2.84 19.00
CA ASP A 50 -4.65 -2.36 20.30
C ASP A 50 -6.19 -2.21 20.32
N HIS A 51 -6.83 -2.27 19.15
CA HIS A 51 -8.27 -2.02 19.00
C HIS A 51 -9.08 -3.21 18.49
N ALA A 52 -8.42 -4.22 17.90
CA ALA A 52 -9.11 -5.41 17.40
C ALA A 52 -8.17 -6.61 17.29
N ASP A 53 -8.72 -7.83 17.41
CA ASP A 53 -8.00 -9.07 17.18
C ASP A 53 -7.83 -9.28 15.68
N LEU A 54 -6.70 -8.83 15.13
CA LEU A 54 -6.35 -8.89 13.72
C LEU A 54 -5.13 -9.80 13.51
N PHE A 55 -5.14 -10.49 12.38
CA PHE A 55 -3.99 -11.24 11.87
C PHE A 55 -3.61 -10.71 10.49
N PHE A 56 -2.57 -9.93 10.42
CA PHE A 56 -2.05 -9.40 9.17
C PHE A 56 -1.22 -10.46 8.44
N VAL A 57 -1.51 -10.60 7.15
CA VAL A 57 -0.71 -11.31 6.15
C VAL A 57 -0.32 -10.30 5.09
N THR A 58 0.94 -10.28 4.70
CA THR A 58 1.44 -9.38 3.67
C THR A 58 2.53 -10.04 2.85
N VAL A 59 2.79 -9.51 1.67
CA VAL A 59 3.91 -9.90 0.82
C VAL A 59 4.66 -8.65 0.35
N SER A 60 5.96 -8.78 0.12
CA SER A 60 6.64 -7.81 -0.73
C SER A 60 6.16 -8.04 -2.16
N ARG A 61 5.48 -7.04 -2.78
CA ARG A 61 4.98 -7.18 -4.16
C ARG A 61 6.11 -7.56 -5.12
N ALA A 62 5.77 -8.23 -6.21
CA ALA A 62 6.74 -8.68 -7.21
C ALA A 62 7.70 -7.56 -7.62
N GLY A 63 9.01 -7.81 -7.45
CA GLY A 63 10.09 -6.86 -7.72
C GLY A 63 10.58 -6.07 -6.49
N TYR A 64 9.95 -6.23 -5.33
CA TYR A 64 10.41 -5.70 -4.04
C TYR A 64 11.01 -6.81 -3.18
N GLY A 65 11.97 -6.43 -2.33
CA GLY A 65 12.59 -7.34 -1.38
C GLY A 65 13.09 -8.62 -2.05
N ALA A 66 12.87 -9.77 -1.41
CA ALA A 66 13.23 -11.07 -1.96
C ALA A 66 12.18 -11.66 -2.92
N SER A 67 11.13 -10.91 -3.28
CA SER A 67 10.15 -11.34 -4.26
C SER A 67 10.65 -11.14 -5.69
N ASP A 68 10.60 -12.21 -6.49
CA ASP A 68 11.02 -12.15 -7.88
C ASP A 68 10.13 -11.19 -8.69
N ARG A 69 10.75 -10.46 -9.60
CA ARG A 69 10.06 -9.51 -10.47
C ARG A 69 9.08 -10.22 -11.41
N ARG A 70 7.92 -9.60 -11.61
CA ARG A 70 6.98 -9.91 -12.68
C ARG A 70 6.84 -8.66 -13.56
N ALA A 71 7.68 -8.59 -14.60
CA ALA A 71 7.72 -7.44 -15.49
C ALA A 71 6.37 -7.22 -16.21
N GLY A 72 5.92 -5.96 -16.28
CA GLY A 72 4.67 -5.61 -16.95
C GLY A 72 3.41 -6.04 -16.19
N ARG A 73 3.53 -6.32 -14.89
CA ARG A 73 2.37 -6.59 -14.04
C ARG A 73 1.41 -5.41 -13.99
N ARG A 74 0.14 -5.72 -13.90
CA ARG A 74 -0.93 -4.76 -13.60
C ARG A 74 -1.29 -4.84 -12.12
N VAL A 75 -2.09 -3.90 -11.64
CA VAL A 75 -2.64 -3.91 -10.28
C VAL A 75 -3.34 -5.24 -9.96
N ALA A 76 -4.15 -5.75 -10.88
CA ALA A 76 -4.88 -7.03 -10.76
C ALA A 76 -3.98 -8.24 -10.51
N ASP A 77 -2.74 -8.21 -10.98
CA ASP A 77 -1.84 -9.38 -10.89
C ASP A 77 -1.39 -9.70 -9.46
N ALA A 78 -1.48 -8.74 -8.53
CA ALA A 78 -1.19 -8.94 -7.11
C ALA A 78 -2.18 -9.92 -6.42
N VAL A 79 -3.37 -10.12 -6.99
CA VAL A 79 -4.37 -11.06 -6.44
C VAL A 79 -3.86 -12.49 -6.43
N ALA A 80 -3.10 -12.90 -7.44
CA ALA A 80 -2.53 -14.25 -7.50
C ALA A 80 -1.49 -14.48 -6.39
N ASP A 81 -0.63 -13.49 -6.12
CA ASP A 81 0.38 -13.57 -5.06
C ASP A 81 -0.30 -13.55 -3.66
N ALA A 82 -1.36 -12.74 -3.47
CA ALA A 82 -2.16 -12.74 -2.26
C ALA A 82 -2.80 -14.12 -1.99
N ARG A 83 -3.41 -14.72 -3.03
CA ARG A 83 -3.98 -16.08 -2.94
C ARG A 83 -2.94 -17.12 -2.53
N ALA A 84 -1.77 -17.09 -3.14
CA ALA A 84 -0.71 -18.04 -2.84
C ALA A 84 -0.20 -17.93 -1.38
N ALA A 85 -0.05 -16.71 -0.86
CA ALA A 85 0.33 -16.47 0.53
C ALA A 85 -0.75 -16.97 1.51
N LEU A 86 -2.02 -16.67 1.23
CA LEU A 86 -3.15 -17.11 2.04
C LEU A 86 -3.31 -18.65 2.02
N ASP A 87 -3.12 -19.29 0.87
CA ASP A 87 -3.17 -20.74 0.73
C ASP A 87 -2.05 -21.42 1.53
N HIS A 88 -0.83 -20.86 1.47
CA HIS A 88 0.30 -21.33 2.28
C HIS A 88 -0.01 -21.33 3.79
N LEU A 89 -0.73 -20.32 4.25
CA LEU A 89 -1.13 -20.15 5.66
C LEU A 89 -2.46 -20.85 6.01
N GLY A 90 -3.10 -21.53 5.06
CA GLY A 90 -4.39 -22.20 5.25
C GLY A 90 -5.55 -21.23 5.53
N ARG A 91 -5.47 -19.98 5.02
CA ARG A 91 -6.49 -18.95 5.19
C ARG A 91 -7.48 -18.98 4.03
N ARG A 92 -8.79 -18.97 4.34
CA ARG A 92 -9.85 -19.01 3.32
C ARG A 92 -10.41 -17.63 3.05
N ASP A 93 -10.97 -17.00 4.08
CA ASP A 93 -11.61 -15.69 3.97
C ASP A 93 -10.69 -14.62 4.54
N TYR A 94 -10.70 -13.44 3.94
CA TYR A 94 -9.87 -12.32 4.36
C TYR A 94 -10.47 -10.97 3.98
N VAL A 95 -10.07 -9.94 4.70
CA VAL A 95 -10.28 -8.54 4.31
C VAL A 95 -9.02 -8.05 3.61
N ALA A 96 -9.15 -7.41 2.45
CA ALA A 96 -8.03 -6.75 1.81
C ALA A 96 -7.87 -5.33 2.40
N TYR A 97 -6.64 -4.97 2.72
CA TYR A 97 -6.31 -3.64 3.21
C TYR A 97 -5.08 -3.12 2.47
N GLY A 98 -5.12 -1.89 2.01
CA GLY A 98 -3.98 -1.28 1.34
C GLY A 98 -3.79 0.17 1.73
N HIS A 99 -2.54 0.54 2.02
CA HIS A 99 -2.14 1.92 2.29
C HIS A 99 -1.43 2.49 1.05
N SER A 100 -1.77 3.74 0.68
CA SER A 100 -1.09 4.43 -0.43
C SER A 100 -1.17 3.61 -1.74
N GLY A 101 -0.03 3.34 -2.40
CA GLY A 101 0.08 2.44 -3.54
C GLY A 101 -0.46 1.02 -3.30
N GLY A 102 -0.71 0.63 -2.05
CA GLY A 102 -1.39 -0.61 -1.70
C GLY A 102 -2.89 -0.58 -1.93
N GLY A 103 -3.51 0.61 -1.91
CA GLY A 103 -4.96 0.77 -2.06
C GLY A 103 -5.55 0.12 -3.31
N PRO A 104 -5.02 0.41 -4.52
CA PRO A 104 -5.44 -0.24 -5.76
C PRO A 104 -5.41 -1.76 -5.71
N HIS A 105 -4.36 -2.34 -5.08
CA HIS A 105 -4.20 -3.79 -4.96
C HIS A 105 -5.22 -4.42 -4.01
N ALA A 106 -5.60 -3.71 -2.93
CA ALA A 106 -6.70 -4.14 -2.05
C ALA A 106 -8.04 -4.11 -2.80
N LEU A 107 -8.30 -3.09 -3.61
CA LEU A 107 -9.48 -3.02 -4.46
C LEU A 107 -9.51 -4.14 -5.51
N ALA A 108 -8.35 -4.51 -6.08
CA ALA A 108 -8.25 -5.65 -6.99
C ALA A 108 -8.65 -6.97 -6.31
N CYS A 109 -8.24 -7.18 -5.05
CA CYS A 109 -8.68 -8.35 -4.29
C CYS A 109 -10.21 -8.38 -4.12
N ALA A 110 -10.84 -7.25 -3.78
CA ALA A 110 -12.30 -7.17 -3.65
C ALA A 110 -13.04 -7.37 -4.98
N ALA A 111 -12.42 -6.99 -6.10
CA ALA A 111 -12.99 -7.16 -7.44
C ALA A 111 -12.88 -8.59 -7.96
N LEU A 112 -11.76 -9.28 -7.69
CA LEU A 112 -11.34 -10.47 -8.43
C LEU A 112 -11.18 -11.74 -7.59
N ASP A 113 -11.17 -11.65 -6.25
CA ASP A 113 -11.10 -12.82 -5.38
C ASP A 113 -12.40 -13.02 -4.60
N GLU A 114 -13.10 -14.12 -4.87
CA GLU A 114 -14.35 -14.47 -4.16
C GLU A 114 -14.17 -14.70 -2.65
N ARG A 115 -12.95 -14.98 -2.20
CA ARG A 115 -12.58 -15.14 -0.78
C ARG A 115 -12.39 -13.81 -0.06
N CYS A 116 -12.23 -12.72 -0.80
CA CYS A 116 -12.14 -11.38 -0.24
C CYS A 116 -13.53 -10.93 0.21
N THR A 117 -13.72 -10.73 1.51
CA THR A 117 -15.02 -10.33 2.08
C THR A 117 -15.29 -8.84 1.94
N GLY A 118 -14.25 -8.02 1.81
CA GLY A 118 -14.32 -6.59 1.60
C GLY A 118 -12.93 -5.96 1.53
N ALA A 119 -12.84 -4.69 1.17
CA ALA A 119 -11.57 -3.98 1.08
C ALA A 119 -11.60 -2.63 1.80
N LEU A 120 -10.44 -2.25 2.36
CA LEU A 120 -10.17 -0.92 2.90
C LEU A 120 -9.00 -0.30 2.12
N SER A 121 -9.25 0.84 1.48
CA SER A 121 -8.23 1.68 0.85
C SER A 121 -7.94 2.86 1.76
N LEU A 122 -6.72 2.95 2.28
CA LEU A 122 -6.24 4.05 3.12
C LEU A 122 -5.30 4.94 2.29
N ALA A 123 -5.66 6.19 2.09
CA ALA A 123 -4.89 7.14 1.30
C ALA A 123 -4.43 6.56 -0.06
N GLY A 124 -5.30 5.77 -0.71
CA GLY A 124 -4.98 5.03 -1.92
C GLY A 124 -5.18 5.84 -3.19
N VAL A 125 -4.32 5.61 -4.20
CA VAL A 125 -4.46 6.25 -5.51
C VAL A 125 -5.70 5.74 -6.26
N ALA A 126 -6.31 6.62 -7.07
CA ALA A 126 -7.37 6.26 -8.03
C ALA A 126 -6.76 5.95 -9.41
N PRO A 127 -7.50 5.31 -10.34
CA PRO A 127 -7.02 5.02 -11.68
C PRO A 127 -6.58 6.28 -12.42
N TYR A 128 -5.44 6.20 -13.11
CA TYR A 128 -4.98 7.25 -14.01
C TYR A 128 -5.91 7.36 -15.23
N GLY A 129 -6.21 8.59 -15.67
CA GLY A 129 -7.12 8.83 -16.79
C GLY A 129 -8.61 8.84 -16.41
N GLY A 130 -8.92 8.86 -15.11
CA GLY A 130 -10.26 9.18 -14.62
C GLY A 130 -10.70 10.62 -14.98
N ASP A 131 -11.93 10.94 -14.65
CA ASP A 131 -12.56 12.25 -14.96
C ASP A 131 -12.18 13.37 -13.94
N PHE A 132 -10.96 13.33 -13.44
CA PHE A 132 -10.39 14.34 -12.53
C PHE A 132 -8.92 14.59 -12.86
N ASP A 133 -8.38 15.70 -12.39
CA ASP A 133 -6.94 15.97 -12.50
C ASP A 133 -6.20 15.11 -11.46
N TRP A 134 -5.59 14.01 -11.95
CA TRP A 134 -4.96 12.98 -11.14
C TRP A 134 -3.76 13.48 -10.34
N THR A 135 -3.07 14.51 -10.85
CA THR A 135 -1.88 15.09 -10.22
C THR A 135 -2.18 16.30 -9.35
N ALA A 136 -3.40 16.83 -9.41
CA ALA A 136 -3.74 18.07 -8.70
C ALA A 136 -3.58 17.96 -7.18
N GLY A 137 -2.69 18.75 -6.62
CA GLY A 137 -2.39 18.78 -5.18
C GLY A 137 -1.23 17.85 -4.74
N MET A 138 -0.64 17.08 -5.64
CA MET A 138 0.57 16.32 -5.35
C MET A 138 1.76 17.23 -5.11
N ALA A 139 2.67 16.82 -4.23
CA ALA A 139 3.96 17.47 -4.04
C ALA A 139 4.83 17.36 -5.31
N GLU A 140 5.80 18.25 -5.43
CA GLU A 140 6.62 18.40 -6.64
C GLU A 140 7.41 17.13 -6.96
N GLU A 141 7.85 16.41 -5.93
CA GLU A 141 8.55 15.13 -6.04
C GLU A 141 7.69 14.08 -6.78
N ASN A 142 6.41 13.95 -6.41
CA ASN A 142 5.48 13.02 -7.09
C ASN A 142 5.13 13.50 -8.50
N LEU A 143 4.99 14.81 -8.72
CA LEU A 143 4.74 15.35 -10.06
C LEU A 143 5.87 14.96 -11.01
N GLU A 144 7.12 15.08 -10.57
CA GLU A 144 8.29 14.70 -11.38
C GLU A 144 8.39 13.18 -11.58
N GLU A 145 8.16 12.39 -10.51
CA GLU A 145 8.14 10.92 -10.56
C GLU A 145 7.16 10.41 -11.62
N PHE A 146 5.88 10.82 -11.52
CA PHE A 146 4.85 10.34 -12.46
C PHE A 146 5.03 10.90 -13.87
N ARG A 147 5.57 12.12 -14.02
CA ARG A 147 5.95 12.64 -15.33
C ARG A 147 7.00 11.75 -15.99
N LEU A 148 8.08 11.43 -15.27
CA LEU A 148 9.14 10.55 -15.75
C LEU A 148 8.62 9.12 -15.99
N ALA A 149 7.77 8.61 -15.13
CA ALA A 149 7.16 7.29 -15.31
C ALA A 149 6.28 7.22 -16.58
N LEU A 150 5.56 8.28 -16.94
CA LEU A 150 4.78 8.37 -18.18
C LEU A 150 5.69 8.44 -19.43
N GLU A 151 6.74 9.24 -19.38
CA GLU A 151 7.70 9.38 -20.47
C GLU A 151 8.56 8.12 -20.64
N GLY A 152 8.92 7.49 -19.52
CA GLY A 152 9.82 6.32 -19.51
C GLY A 152 11.25 6.67 -19.91
N GLY A 153 12.01 5.64 -20.33
CA GLY A 153 13.36 5.82 -20.86
C GLY A 153 14.42 6.03 -19.78
N GLU A 154 15.61 6.55 -20.22
CA GLU A 154 16.81 6.64 -19.38
C GLU A 154 16.63 7.59 -18.18
N ALA A 155 15.91 8.69 -18.34
CA ALA A 155 15.70 9.65 -17.26
C ALA A 155 14.88 9.04 -16.10
N TYR A 156 13.85 8.26 -16.41
CA TYR A 156 13.08 7.55 -15.39
C TYR A 156 13.93 6.50 -14.67
N VAL A 157 14.69 5.70 -15.40
CA VAL A 157 15.60 4.72 -14.81
C VAL A 157 16.65 5.40 -13.91
N ALA A 158 17.22 6.51 -14.35
CA ALA A 158 18.20 7.27 -13.55
C ALA A 158 17.59 7.80 -12.24
N MET A 159 16.34 8.27 -12.27
CA MET A 159 15.61 8.69 -11.08
C MET A 159 15.41 7.51 -10.11
N LEU A 160 14.99 6.33 -10.60
CA LEU A 160 14.80 5.14 -9.78
C LEU A 160 16.11 4.63 -9.15
N GLU A 161 17.21 4.67 -9.88
CA GLU A 161 18.55 4.31 -9.37
C GLU A 161 19.03 5.30 -8.30
N ALA A 162 18.78 6.59 -8.50
CA ALA A 162 19.08 7.61 -7.50
C ALA A 162 18.24 7.42 -6.24
N ALA A 163 16.92 7.20 -6.37
CA ALA A 163 16.04 6.92 -5.26
C ALA A 163 16.50 5.68 -4.49
N ARG A 164 16.84 4.59 -5.18
CA ARG A 164 17.39 3.38 -4.56
C ARG A 164 18.64 3.69 -3.73
N THR A 165 19.59 4.43 -4.30
CA THR A 165 20.84 4.77 -3.59
C THR A 165 20.55 5.54 -2.31
N VAL A 166 19.73 6.60 -2.41
CA VAL A 166 19.38 7.46 -1.28
C VAL A 166 18.64 6.69 -0.18
N PHE A 167 17.67 5.84 -0.54
CA PHE A 167 16.88 5.10 0.44
C PHE A 167 17.65 3.94 1.08
N LEU A 168 18.61 3.33 0.41
CA LEU A 168 19.49 2.33 1.03
C LEU A 168 20.48 2.94 2.04
N GLU A 169 20.81 4.23 1.90
CA GLU A 169 21.67 4.96 2.83
C GLU A 169 20.87 5.67 3.93
N ALA A 170 19.53 5.62 3.87
CA ALA A 170 18.66 6.28 4.84
C ALA A 170 18.84 5.70 6.25
N THR A 171 18.81 6.58 7.24
CA THR A 171 18.77 6.23 8.67
C THR A 171 17.52 6.82 9.32
N PRO A 172 17.12 6.37 10.52
CA PRO A 172 16.01 7.00 11.24
C PRO A 172 16.18 8.51 11.48
N GLU A 173 17.42 9.01 11.51
CA GLU A 173 17.71 10.44 11.68
C GLU A 173 17.52 11.23 10.39
N THR A 174 17.79 10.63 9.23
CA THR A 174 17.82 11.32 7.92
C THR A 174 16.56 11.12 7.09
N VAL A 175 15.81 10.01 7.27
CA VAL A 175 14.73 9.58 6.39
C VAL A 175 13.63 10.64 6.21
N VAL A 176 13.29 11.40 7.24
CA VAL A 176 12.24 12.43 7.17
C VAL A 176 12.59 13.55 6.17
N ASP A 177 13.87 13.92 6.11
CA ASP A 177 14.33 14.98 5.21
C ASP A 177 14.42 14.51 3.75
N LEU A 178 14.57 13.20 3.52
CA LEU A 178 14.61 12.62 2.17
C LEU A 178 13.25 12.69 1.46
N PHE A 179 12.15 12.76 2.21
CA PHE A 179 10.80 12.91 1.63
C PHE A 179 10.44 14.35 1.24
N GLY A 180 11.28 15.35 1.58
CA GLY A 180 11.10 16.73 1.12
C GLY A 180 9.70 17.31 1.34
N GLY A 181 9.07 17.74 0.25
CA GLY A 181 7.71 18.31 0.23
C GLY A 181 6.58 17.30 0.36
N LEU A 182 6.88 16.00 0.22
CA LEU A 182 5.90 14.91 0.36
C LEU A 182 5.29 14.83 1.76
N LEU A 183 6.02 15.27 2.80
CA LEU A 183 5.57 15.22 4.19
C LEU A 183 5.09 16.59 4.68
N PRO A 184 3.77 16.85 4.73
CA PRO A 184 3.22 18.02 5.40
C PRO A 184 3.53 17.97 6.91
N PRO A 185 3.37 19.10 7.64
CA PRO A 185 3.74 19.16 9.06
C PRO A 185 3.10 18.07 9.93
N VAL A 186 1.87 17.64 9.64
CA VAL A 186 1.17 16.60 10.40
C VAL A 186 1.85 15.24 10.21
N ASP A 187 2.29 14.90 9.01
CA ASP A 187 3.02 13.66 8.73
C ASP A 187 4.43 13.67 9.32
N ARG A 188 5.13 14.80 9.25
CA ARG A 188 6.42 14.97 9.95
C ARG A 188 6.29 14.75 11.45
N ALA A 189 5.19 15.23 12.05
CA ALA A 189 4.92 15.02 13.48
C ALA A 189 4.66 13.52 13.79
N THR A 190 4.01 12.79 12.92
CA THR A 190 3.79 11.33 13.03
C THR A 190 5.11 10.55 13.02
N LEU A 191 6.09 11.03 12.26
CA LEU A 191 7.44 10.45 12.22
C LEU A 191 8.38 11.03 13.29
N ALA A 192 7.89 11.75 14.31
CA ALA A 192 8.73 12.23 15.40
C ALA A 192 9.38 11.10 16.24
N PRO A 193 8.67 9.98 16.57
CA PRO A 193 9.29 8.82 17.24
C PRO A 193 10.30 8.11 16.33
N LEU A 194 11.47 7.75 16.90
CA LEU A 194 12.51 7.00 16.15
C LEU A 194 12.02 5.63 15.70
N GLU A 195 11.17 4.99 16.48
CA GLU A 195 10.59 3.66 16.15
C GLU A 195 9.75 3.71 14.88
N ALA A 196 8.96 4.78 14.68
CA ALA A 196 8.17 4.96 13.44
C ALA A 196 9.11 5.14 12.23
N ARG A 197 10.17 5.92 12.38
CA ARG A 197 11.18 6.10 11.33
C ARG A 197 11.93 4.81 11.02
N ALA A 198 12.26 4.01 12.06
CA ALA A 198 12.95 2.74 11.88
C ALA A 198 12.11 1.76 11.02
N VAL A 199 10.79 1.68 11.24
CA VAL A 199 9.90 0.85 10.42
C VAL A 199 9.93 1.30 8.96
N LEU A 200 9.91 2.61 8.70
CA LEU A 200 9.98 3.16 7.35
C LEU A 200 11.34 2.85 6.69
N VAL A 201 12.45 3.11 7.40
CA VAL A 201 13.81 2.81 6.92
C VAL A 201 13.98 1.34 6.60
N ASP A 202 13.56 0.45 7.49
CA ASP A 202 13.64 -1.00 7.27
C ASP A 202 12.86 -1.42 6.02
N SER A 203 11.67 -0.84 5.82
CA SER A 203 10.83 -1.14 4.65
C SER A 203 11.45 -0.66 3.34
N LEU A 204 12.05 0.54 3.34
CA LEU A 204 12.76 1.06 2.17
C LEU A 204 14.00 0.21 1.88
N ALA A 205 14.81 -0.09 2.90
CA ALA A 205 16.01 -0.93 2.75
C ALA A 205 15.65 -2.33 2.21
N GLN A 206 14.60 -2.97 2.76
CA GLN A 206 14.12 -4.26 2.26
C GLN A 206 13.58 -4.13 0.84
N GLY A 207 12.75 -3.11 0.55
CA GLY A 207 12.13 -2.90 -0.75
C GLY A 207 13.12 -2.72 -1.89
N PHE A 208 14.23 -2.02 -1.61
CA PHE A 208 15.28 -1.73 -2.60
C PHE A 208 16.47 -2.70 -2.57
N ALA A 209 16.46 -3.73 -1.71
CA ALA A 209 17.59 -4.65 -1.54
C ALA A 209 18.08 -5.27 -2.86
N GLU A 210 17.16 -5.79 -3.67
CA GLU A 210 17.48 -6.48 -4.93
C GLU A 210 17.32 -5.59 -6.19
N GLY A 211 17.00 -4.29 -6.02
CA GLY A 211 16.86 -3.35 -7.13
C GLY A 211 15.72 -2.35 -6.94
N TYR A 212 15.38 -1.63 -8.00
CA TYR A 212 14.30 -0.64 -8.02
C TYR A 212 13.04 -1.14 -8.75
N TRP A 213 13.04 -2.38 -9.18
CA TRP A 213 12.02 -2.89 -10.11
C TRP A 213 10.60 -2.92 -9.53
N GLY A 214 10.47 -3.12 -8.24
CA GLY A 214 9.17 -3.06 -7.57
C GLY A 214 8.55 -1.66 -7.70
N PHE A 215 9.33 -0.61 -7.47
CA PHE A 215 8.92 0.78 -7.60
C PHE A 215 8.57 1.10 -9.07
N HIS A 216 9.46 0.79 -10.01
CA HIS A 216 9.21 0.94 -11.45
C HIS A 216 7.88 0.31 -11.88
N ASP A 217 7.65 -0.94 -11.46
CA ASP A 217 6.49 -1.71 -11.94
C ASP A 217 5.18 -1.28 -11.26
N ASP A 218 5.24 -0.72 -10.02
CA ASP A 218 4.09 -0.09 -9.36
C ASP A 218 3.67 1.19 -10.09
N ASP A 219 4.58 2.13 -10.34
CA ASP A 219 4.27 3.37 -11.06
C ASP A 219 3.62 3.07 -12.41
N ARG A 220 4.21 2.14 -13.15
CA ARG A 220 3.66 1.72 -14.45
C ARG A 220 2.29 1.07 -14.33
N ALA A 221 2.04 0.30 -13.27
CA ALA A 221 0.76 -0.32 -13.02
C ALA A 221 -0.31 0.71 -12.66
N PHE A 222 0.01 1.75 -11.87
CA PHE A 222 -0.93 2.82 -11.52
C PHE A 222 -1.34 3.66 -12.73
N LEU A 223 -0.40 3.92 -13.64
CA LEU A 223 -0.58 4.75 -14.83
C LEU A 223 -1.18 3.99 -16.04
N SER A 224 -1.48 2.70 -15.90
CA SER A 224 -2.03 1.87 -16.97
C SER A 224 -3.37 1.25 -16.57
N ASP A 225 -3.95 0.44 -17.46
CA ASP A 225 -5.13 -0.38 -17.14
C ASP A 225 -4.84 -1.29 -15.93
N TRP A 226 -5.62 -1.14 -14.86
CA TRP A 226 -5.47 -1.93 -13.64
C TRP A 226 -5.80 -3.41 -13.82
N GLY A 227 -6.47 -3.79 -14.93
CA GLY A 227 -6.95 -5.14 -15.19
C GLY A 227 -8.30 -5.46 -14.56
N PHE A 228 -8.96 -4.47 -14.01
CA PHE A 228 -10.35 -4.49 -13.53
C PHE A 228 -10.91 -3.07 -13.49
N ASP A 229 -12.23 -2.96 -13.47
CA ASP A 229 -12.94 -1.69 -13.31
C ASP A 229 -13.43 -1.55 -11.86
N PRO A 230 -13.01 -0.52 -11.09
CA PRO A 230 -13.50 -0.29 -9.73
C PRO A 230 -15.02 -0.19 -9.61
N SER A 231 -15.71 0.25 -10.66
CA SER A 231 -17.19 0.32 -10.70
C SER A 231 -17.87 -1.04 -10.71
N THR A 232 -17.13 -2.12 -10.93
CA THR A 232 -17.65 -3.51 -10.93
C THR A 232 -17.49 -4.22 -9.59
N ILE A 233 -16.86 -3.58 -8.59
CA ILE A 233 -16.66 -4.18 -7.27
C ILE A 233 -18.01 -4.39 -6.58
N GLY A 234 -18.34 -5.66 -6.32
CA GLY A 234 -19.57 -6.04 -5.65
C GLY A 234 -19.40 -6.32 -4.14
N ARG A 235 -18.22 -6.17 -3.61
CA ARG A 235 -17.90 -6.35 -2.19
C ARG A 235 -17.93 -5.02 -1.46
N PRO A 236 -18.20 -4.99 -0.13
CA PRO A 236 -18.09 -3.78 0.66
C PRO A 236 -16.69 -3.17 0.59
N VAL A 237 -16.62 -1.86 0.38
CA VAL A 237 -15.36 -1.11 0.35
C VAL A 237 -15.44 0.07 1.29
N THR A 238 -14.38 0.32 2.04
CA THR A 238 -14.20 1.56 2.82
C THR A 238 -13.01 2.34 2.27
N VAL A 239 -13.19 3.63 2.04
CA VAL A 239 -12.15 4.54 1.51
C VAL A 239 -11.87 5.61 2.54
N TRP A 240 -10.66 5.58 3.12
CA TRP A 240 -10.14 6.56 4.05
C TRP A 240 -9.18 7.52 3.35
N PHE A 241 -9.33 8.83 3.56
CA PHE A 241 -8.43 9.86 3.03
C PHE A 241 -8.49 11.14 3.86
N GLY A 242 -7.40 11.92 3.84
CA GLY A 242 -7.25 13.17 4.56
C GLY A 242 -7.03 14.35 3.62
N ASP A 243 -7.31 15.58 4.06
CA ASP A 243 -7.18 16.78 3.24
C ASP A 243 -5.80 17.45 3.31
N ALA A 244 -4.95 17.00 4.23
CA ALA A 244 -3.55 17.44 4.30
C ALA A 244 -2.58 16.52 3.53
N ASP A 245 -3.09 15.49 2.85
CA ASP A 245 -2.28 14.55 2.08
C ASP A 245 -1.75 15.18 0.79
N THR A 246 -0.42 15.29 0.68
CA THR A 246 0.29 15.83 -0.49
C THR A 246 0.95 14.74 -1.34
N MET A 247 0.92 13.47 -0.89
CA MET A 247 1.37 12.32 -1.69
C MET A 247 0.23 11.81 -2.57
N VAL A 248 -0.94 11.54 -1.95
CA VAL A 248 -2.16 11.12 -2.63
C VAL A 248 -3.29 12.07 -2.22
N PRO A 249 -3.47 13.18 -2.95
CA PRO A 249 -4.43 14.21 -2.60
C PRO A 249 -5.86 13.68 -2.43
N PRO A 250 -6.71 14.37 -1.64
CA PRO A 250 -8.07 13.92 -1.30
C PRO A 250 -8.96 13.65 -2.52
N THR A 251 -8.65 14.25 -3.67
CA THR A 251 -9.37 14.01 -4.94
C THR A 251 -9.38 12.55 -5.36
N HIS A 252 -8.33 11.78 -5.04
CA HIS A 252 -8.27 10.33 -5.28
C HIS A 252 -9.27 9.57 -4.42
N GLY A 253 -9.30 9.86 -3.12
CA GLY A 253 -10.24 9.24 -2.19
C GLY A 253 -11.70 9.60 -2.51
N GLU A 254 -11.97 10.85 -2.89
CA GLU A 254 -13.30 11.31 -3.33
C GLU A 254 -13.72 10.56 -4.61
N TRP A 255 -12.82 10.45 -5.58
CA TRP A 255 -13.11 9.71 -6.81
C TRP A 255 -13.43 8.23 -6.52
N LEU A 256 -12.60 7.55 -5.73
CA LEU A 256 -12.84 6.16 -5.35
C LEU A 256 -14.17 5.98 -4.62
N ALA A 257 -14.48 6.86 -3.67
CA ALA A 257 -15.72 6.80 -2.90
C ALA A 257 -16.97 7.05 -3.78
N ALA A 258 -16.84 7.83 -4.87
CA ALA A 258 -17.91 8.10 -5.80
C ALA A 258 -18.11 6.99 -6.85
N HIS A 259 -17.04 6.28 -7.25
CA HIS A 259 -17.06 5.34 -8.37
C HIS A 259 -17.14 3.86 -7.95
N VAL A 260 -16.72 3.52 -6.72
CA VAL A 260 -16.90 2.17 -6.20
C VAL A 260 -18.31 2.02 -5.64
N PRO A 261 -19.14 1.10 -6.15
CA PRO A 261 -20.53 0.98 -5.74
C PRO A 261 -20.69 0.73 -4.24
N GLY A 262 -21.43 1.58 -3.55
CA GLY A 262 -21.72 1.43 -2.12
C GLY A 262 -20.50 1.65 -1.21
N ALA A 263 -19.44 2.27 -1.69
CA ALA A 263 -18.27 2.56 -0.87
C ALA A 263 -18.61 3.43 0.34
N THR A 264 -18.09 3.05 1.50
CA THR A 264 -18.14 3.87 2.72
C THR A 264 -17.03 4.91 2.67
N ARG A 265 -17.42 6.19 2.55
CA ARG A 265 -16.48 7.32 2.57
C ARG A 265 -16.10 7.66 4.01
N ARG A 266 -14.79 7.70 4.29
CA ARG A 266 -14.18 8.09 5.57
C ARG A 266 -13.22 9.26 5.34
N PHE A 267 -13.71 10.46 5.53
CA PHE A 267 -12.89 11.67 5.44
C PHE A 267 -12.31 12.01 6.81
N ALA A 268 -10.99 12.21 6.88
CA ALA A 268 -10.23 12.54 8.09
C ALA A 268 -9.66 13.97 7.97
N PRO A 269 -10.39 15.00 8.46
CA PRO A 269 -9.95 16.38 8.31
C PRO A 269 -8.68 16.67 9.10
N GLY A 270 -7.73 17.36 8.47
CA GLY A 270 -6.44 17.72 9.04
C GLY A 270 -5.37 16.63 8.96
N GLU A 271 -5.73 15.42 8.52
CA GLU A 271 -4.78 14.31 8.42
C GLU A 271 -4.10 14.27 7.04
N GLY A 272 -2.82 13.91 7.06
CA GLY A 272 -1.99 13.68 5.89
C GLY A 272 -1.91 12.20 5.52
N HIS A 273 -0.90 11.85 4.74
CA HIS A 273 -0.68 10.51 4.21
C HIS A 273 -0.33 9.47 5.27
N LEU A 274 0.53 9.85 6.21
CA LEU A 274 1.01 8.96 7.27
C LEU A 274 0.23 9.13 8.58
N SER A 275 -0.18 10.34 8.89
CA SER A 275 -0.87 10.66 10.15
C SER A 275 -2.27 10.05 10.23
N ILE A 276 -2.91 9.84 9.09
CA ILE A 276 -4.26 9.29 9.01
C ILE A 276 -4.40 7.92 9.71
N LEU A 277 -3.37 7.06 9.63
CA LEU A 277 -3.40 5.74 10.26
C LEU A 277 -3.40 5.83 11.80
N PRO A 278 -2.40 6.41 12.48
CA PRO A 278 -2.38 6.45 13.94
C PRO A 278 -3.50 7.32 14.51
N ALA A 279 -3.90 8.41 13.85
CA ALA A 279 -4.97 9.29 14.31
C ALA A 279 -6.36 8.61 14.27
N ASN A 280 -6.55 7.63 13.40
CA ASN A 280 -7.83 6.96 13.19
C ASN A 280 -7.79 5.45 13.45
N ALA A 281 -6.79 4.94 14.18
CA ALA A 281 -6.53 3.51 14.36
C ALA A 281 -7.76 2.74 14.84
N ALA A 282 -8.49 3.25 15.84
CA ALA A 282 -9.72 2.61 16.34
C ALA A 282 -10.82 2.48 15.25
N GLY A 283 -11.00 3.54 14.45
CA GLY A 283 -11.99 3.55 13.36
C GLY A 283 -11.62 2.60 12.22
N ILE A 284 -10.35 2.59 11.84
CA ILE A 284 -9.80 1.71 10.80
C ILE A 284 -9.91 0.24 11.24
N ALA A 285 -9.53 -0.07 12.48
CA ALA A 285 -9.66 -1.43 13.04
C ALA A 285 -11.12 -1.89 13.06
N ALA A 286 -12.06 -1.02 13.47
CA ALA A 286 -13.48 -1.32 13.47
C ALA A 286 -14.03 -1.56 12.05
N ASP A 287 -13.61 -0.76 11.06
CA ASP A 287 -13.99 -0.95 9.66
C ASP A 287 -13.44 -2.28 9.11
N LEU A 288 -12.19 -2.67 9.44
CA LEU A 288 -11.62 -3.96 9.04
C LEU A 288 -12.41 -5.14 9.59
N VAL A 289 -12.83 -5.09 10.86
CA VAL A 289 -13.68 -6.12 11.46
C VAL A 289 -15.06 -6.18 10.80
N ALA A 290 -15.67 -5.02 10.54
CA ALA A 290 -16.97 -4.95 9.87
C ALA A 290 -16.93 -5.52 8.44
N LEU A 291 -15.85 -5.25 7.69
CA LEU A 291 -15.64 -5.79 6.35
C LEU A 291 -15.44 -7.32 6.33
N ALA A 292 -15.04 -7.91 7.45
CA ALA A 292 -14.98 -9.37 7.59
C ALA A 292 -16.36 -10.02 7.79
N GLY A 293 -17.44 -9.23 7.92
CA GLY A 293 -18.78 -9.74 8.15
C GLY A 293 -18.98 -10.30 9.56
N ARG A 294 -18.21 -9.81 10.52
CA ARG A 294 -18.24 -10.24 11.93
C ARG A 294 -18.79 -9.13 12.84
#